data_8c61cb3e3adee59f985a82a3ddd959f2
#
_entry.id   8c61cb3e3adee59f985a82a3ddd959f2
#
_cell.length_a   1.000
_cell.length_b   1.000
_cell.length_c   1.000
_cell.angle_alpha   90.00
_cell.angle_beta   90.00
_cell.angle_gamma   90.00
#
_symmetry.space_group_name_H-M   'P 1'
#
loop_
_entity.id
_entity.type
_entity.pdbx_description
1 polymer ?
#
loop_
_entity_poly.entity_id
_entity_poly.type
_entity_poly.pdbx_seq_one_letter_code
_entity_poly.pdbx_strand_id
1 'polypeptide(L)'
;ADSTGDAGAAAVTLEQFGPARQTAGAYSIKAYDSSVIRQPACGQVDLSYFSDAAFLGDSLTVGFSDYSINLGGALICGYTGVGPDAIVNRSAVKSSTRGEEIALDVLAAAQPKKLYILLGTNTLTTLGAADRFLAYYGQMLDLLRQTLGDDCVIYVQSIPPVRPAAAEEKPGLASDVLRSVNEQLAQMAAD
;
A
#
# COMPACT_ATOMS: atom_id res chain seq x y z
N ALA A 1 -7.89 -0.47 -46.87
CA ALA A 1 -8.87 -0.43 -45.78
C ALA A 1 -8.37 -1.36 -44.70
N ASP A 2 -7.56 -0.81 -43.79
CA ASP A 2 -7.05 -1.53 -42.60
C ASP A 2 -7.98 -1.25 -41.44
N SER A 3 -8.69 -2.28 -41.02
CA SER A 3 -9.42 -2.27 -39.76
C SER A 3 -8.50 -2.77 -38.66
N THR A 4 -7.83 -1.86 -37.98
CA THR A 4 -7.20 -2.17 -36.70
C THR A 4 -8.32 -2.33 -35.67
N GLY A 5 -8.64 -3.58 -35.34
CA GLY A 5 -9.52 -3.91 -34.24
C GLY A 5 -8.86 -3.50 -32.94
N ASP A 6 -9.40 -2.47 -32.32
CA ASP A 6 -9.18 -2.14 -30.93
C ASP A 6 -9.74 -3.29 -30.07
N ALA A 7 -8.83 -4.17 -29.62
CA ALA A 7 -9.16 -5.17 -28.62
C ALA A 7 -9.24 -4.42 -27.28
N GLY A 8 -10.41 -3.85 -27.02
CA GLY A 8 -10.71 -3.24 -25.72
C GLY A 8 -10.39 -4.23 -24.61
N ALA A 9 -9.42 -3.90 -23.77
CA ALA A 9 -9.12 -4.66 -22.58
C ALA A 9 -10.42 -4.78 -21.77
N ALA A 10 -10.94 -6.01 -21.67
CA ALA A 10 -12.12 -6.26 -20.87
C ALA A 10 -11.85 -5.80 -19.44
N ALA A 11 -12.69 -4.91 -18.93
CA ALA A 11 -12.59 -4.44 -17.56
C ALA A 11 -12.68 -5.65 -16.63
N VAL A 12 -11.58 -5.97 -15.96
CA VAL A 12 -11.52 -7.06 -14.99
C VAL A 12 -12.27 -6.60 -13.75
N THR A 13 -13.43 -7.16 -13.48
CA THR A 13 -14.19 -6.88 -12.25
C THR A 13 -13.73 -7.79 -11.14
N LEU A 14 -13.77 -7.33 -9.88
CA LEU A 14 -13.42 -8.16 -8.71
C LEU A 14 -14.28 -9.42 -8.61
N GLU A 15 -15.49 -9.40 -9.14
CA GLU A 15 -16.36 -10.56 -9.25
C GLU A 15 -15.77 -11.69 -10.11
N GLN A 16 -14.89 -11.37 -11.06
CA GLN A 16 -14.21 -12.38 -11.88
C GLN A 16 -13.18 -13.19 -11.11
N PHE A 17 -12.70 -12.69 -9.97
CA PHE A 17 -11.79 -13.44 -9.09
C PHE A 17 -12.53 -14.39 -8.15
N GLY A 18 -13.85 -14.29 -8.08
CA GLY A 18 -14.69 -15.07 -7.17
C GLY A 18 -14.44 -14.73 -5.69
N PRO A 19 -15.19 -15.34 -4.78
CA PRO A 19 -14.90 -15.21 -3.36
C PRO A 19 -13.49 -15.73 -3.07
N ALA A 20 -12.77 -15.06 -2.17
CA ALA A 20 -11.42 -15.45 -1.77
C ALA A 20 -11.37 -16.96 -1.52
N ARG A 21 -10.60 -17.67 -2.33
CA ARG A 21 -10.51 -19.13 -2.22
C ARG A 21 -9.78 -19.50 -0.94
N GLN A 22 -10.40 -20.31 -0.12
CA GLN A 22 -9.68 -21.01 0.92
C GLN A 22 -8.63 -21.92 0.22
N THR A 23 -7.37 -21.61 0.41
CA THR A 23 -6.30 -22.53 0.00
C THR A 23 -6.17 -23.61 1.05
N ALA A 24 -6.11 -24.86 0.61
CA ALA A 24 -5.78 -25.98 1.48
C ALA A 24 -4.39 -25.71 2.08
N GLY A 25 -4.31 -25.54 3.40
CA GLY A 25 -3.08 -25.23 4.11
C GLY A 25 -3.34 -24.51 5.43
N ALA A 26 -2.30 -24.00 6.07
CA ALA A 26 -2.35 -23.39 7.39
C ALA A 26 -3.14 -22.06 7.46
N TYR A 27 -3.56 -21.50 6.31
CA TYR A 27 -4.27 -20.22 6.24
C TYR A 27 -5.66 -20.40 5.65
N SER A 28 -6.67 -19.98 6.41
CA SER A 28 -7.98 -19.71 5.87
C SER A 28 -8.04 -18.24 5.46
N ILE A 29 -8.20 -17.95 4.18
CA ILE A 29 -8.49 -16.59 3.73
C ILE A 29 -9.90 -16.29 4.22
N LYS A 30 -10.05 -15.33 5.13
CA LYS A 30 -11.36 -14.80 5.50
C LYS A 30 -11.96 -14.13 4.27
N ALA A 31 -13.24 -14.37 4.01
CA ALA A 31 -13.96 -13.55 3.06
C ALA A 31 -14.08 -12.16 3.68
N TYR A 32 -13.43 -11.16 3.07
CA TYR A 32 -13.62 -9.77 3.47
C TYR A 32 -15.02 -9.31 3.05
N ASP A 33 -15.62 -8.49 3.88
CA ASP A 33 -16.79 -7.74 3.45
C ASP A 33 -16.38 -6.91 2.22
N SER A 34 -17.09 -7.09 1.10
CA SER A 34 -16.82 -6.38 -0.15
C SER A 34 -16.95 -4.86 -0.03
N SER A 35 -17.58 -4.36 1.05
CA SER A 35 -17.61 -2.94 1.39
C SER A 35 -16.24 -2.38 1.76
N VAL A 36 -15.32 -3.22 2.25
CA VAL A 36 -13.94 -2.84 2.62
C VAL A 36 -13.06 -2.74 1.38
N ILE A 37 -13.23 -3.66 0.43
CA ILE A 37 -12.58 -3.57 -0.87
C ILE A 37 -13.47 -2.67 -1.73
N ARG A 38 -13.19 -1.37 -1.73
CA ARG A 38 -13.87 -0.49 -2.67
C ARG A 38 -13.54 -0.94 -4.07
N GLN A 39 -14.57 -1.41 -4.76
CA GLN A 39 -14.45 -1.69 -6.18
C GLN A 39 -14.03 -0.38 -6.86
N PRO A 40 -12.95 -0.39 -7.67
CA PRO A 40 -12.69 0.75 -8.53
C PRO A 40 -13.95 0.99 -9.35
N ALA A 41 -14.39 2.22 -9.42
CA ALA A 41 -15.43 2.58 -10.38
C ALA A 41 -14.96 2.07 -11.74
N CYS A 42 -15.79 1.28 -12.39
CA CYS A 42 -15.47 0.78 -13.73
C CYS A 42 -15.32 1.99 -14.65
N GLY A 43 -14.11 2.34 -15.03
CA GLY A 43 -13.83 3.47 -15.91
C GLY A 43 -12.42 4.03 -15.74
N GLN A 44 -12.01 4.77 -16.74
CA GLN A 44 -10.78 5.53 -16.73
C GLN A 44 -10.99 6.79 -15.90
N VAL A 45 -10.10 7.07 -14.95
CA VAL A 45 -10.05 8.35 -14.25
C VAL A 45 -8.97 9.22 -14.87
N ASP A 46 -9.20 10.51 -14.89
CA ASP A 46 -8.17 11.48 -15.25
C ASP A 46 -7.10 11.53 -14.15
N LEU A 47 -5.86 11.83 -14.51
CA LEU A 47 -4.76 11.95 -13.54
C LEU A 47 -5.01 13.00 -12.46
N SER A 48 -5.85 14.01 -12.73
CA SER A 48 -6.28 15.01 -11.74
C SER A 48 -6.97 14.39 -10.52
N TYR A 49 -7.49 13.15 -10.65
CA TYR A 49 -8.04 12.39 -9.51
C TYR A 49 -7.03 12.22 -8.36
N PHE A 50 -5.74 12.23 -8.67
CA PHE A 50 -4.68 12.10 -7.68
C PHE A 50 -4.09 13.43 -7.19
N SER A 51 -4.60 14.57 -7.69
CA SER A 51 -4.04 15.89 -7.36
C SER A 51 -4.10 16.24 -5.86
N ASP A 52 -5.04 15.65 -5.12
CA ASP A 52 -5.23 15.78 -3.67
C ASP A 52 -4.79 14.52 -2.91
N ALA A 53 -4.02 13.65 -3.56
CA ALA A 53 -3.56 12.40 -2.98
C ALA A 53 -2.11 12.48 -2.49
N ALA A 54 -1.77 11.64 -1.51
CA ALA A 54 -0.41 11.33 -1.13
C ALA A 54 -0.16 9.82 -1.21
N PHE A 55 1.08 9.44 -1.54
CA PHE A 55 1.55 8.07 -1.54
C PHE A 55 2.65 7.93 -0.49
N LEU A 56 2.39 7.16 0.57
CA LEU A 56 3.34 6.87 1.64
C LEU A 56 3.89 5.45 1.45
N GLY A 57 5.20 5.30 1.38
CA GLY A 57 5.77 3.97 1.25
C GLY A 57 7.29 3.91 1.21
N ASP A 58 7.77 2.73 0.92
CA ASP A 58 9.20 2.41 0.86
C ASP A 58 9.82 2.66 -0.54
N SER A 59 10.87 1.93 -0.88
CA SER A 59 11.55 2.06 -2.18
C SER A 59 10.65 1.79 -3.39
N LEU A 60 9.57 1.04 -3.25
CA LEU A 60 8.60 0.86 -4.33
C LEU A 60 7.87 2.18 -4.63
N THR A 61 7.54 2.94 -3.59
CA THR A 61 6.92 4.26 -3.73
C THR A 61 7.93 5.31 -4.22
N VAL A 62 9.21 5.20 -3.84
CA VAL A 62 10.30 6.03 -4.40
C VAL A 62 10.37 5.90 -5.92
N GLY A 63 10.08 4.72 -6.46
CA GLY A 63 10.07 4.45 -7.90
C GLY A 63 9.17 5.41 -8.69
N PHE A 64 8.09 5.94 -8.12
CA PHE A 64 7.28 6.96 -8.79
C PHE A 64 8.11 8.21 -9.13
N SER A 65 8.97 8.64 -8.21
CA SER A 65 9.85 9.79 -8.44
C SER A 65 11.03 9.43 -9.35
N ASP A 66 11.67 8.29 -9.11
CA ASP A 66 12.88 7.87 -9.84
C ASP A 66 12.60 7.60 -11.32
N TYR A 67 11.43 7.06 -11.62
CA TYR A 67 10.99 6.80 -13.00
C TYR A 67 10.13 7.92 -13.59
N SER A 68 10.00 9.05 -12.87
CA SER A 68 9.21 10.21 -13.31
C SER A 68 7.77 9.85 -13.71
N ILE A 69 7.14 8.95 -12.95
CA ILE A 69 5.75 8.55 -13.17
C ILE A 69 4.83 9.73 -12.84
N ASN A 70 4.08 10.19 -13.84
CA ASN A 70 3.12 11.26 -13.63
C ASN A 70 1.90 10.76 -12.87
N LEU A 71 1.70 11.25 -11.65
CA LEU A 71 0.54 10.96 -10.79
C LEU A 71 -0.32 12.22 -10.56
N GLY A 72 -0.47 13.07 -11.58
CA GLY A 72 -1.41 14.20 -11.54
C GLY A 72 -1.15 15.24 -10.45
N GLY A 73 0.08 15.35 -9.96
CA GLY A 73 0.44 16.26 -8.88
C GLY A 73 0.35 15.67 -7.47
N ALA A 74 0.13 14.36 -7.34
CA ALA A 74 0.14 13.68 -6.05
C ALA A 74 1.46 13.89 -5.27
N LEU A 75 1.36 13.98 -3.96
CA LEU A 75 2.52 14.05 -3.06
C LEU A 75 3.15 12.67 -2.90
N ILE A 76 4.43 12.52 -3.24
CA ILE A 76 5.15 11.27 -3.07
C ILE A 76 5.97 11.30 -1.78
N CYS A 77 5.55 10.56 -0.76
CA CYS A 77 6.25 10.31 0.49
C CYS A 77 6.90 8.92 0.43
N GLY A 78 7.81 8.73 -0.53
CA GLY A 78 8.58 7.52 -0.72
C GLY A 78 9.95 7.61 -0.03
N TYR A 79 10.30 6.59 0.77
CA TYR A 79 11.53 6.57 1.57
C TYR A 79 12.19 5.20 1.54
N THR A 80 13.38 5.12 0.97
CA THR A 80 14.12 3.85 0.85
C THR A 80 14.39 3.23 2.21
N GLY A 81 14.04 1.96 2.36
CA GLY A 81 14.32 1.18 3.57
C GLY A 81 13.38 1.42 4.75
N VAL A 82 12.36 2.26 4.59
CA VAL A 82 11.45 2.63 5.67
C VAL A 82 10.42 1.54 5.93
N GLY A 83 10.10 1.37 7.22
CA GLY A 83 8.98 0.58 7.72
C GLY A 83 8.02 1.45 8.54
N PRO A 84 6.90 0.88 9.01
CA PRO A 84 5.92 1.62 9.82
C PRO A 84 6.49 2.12 11.16
N ASP A 85 7.49 1.44 11.71
CA ASP A 85 8.20 1.84 12.93
C ASP A 85 8.90 3.20 12.79
N ALA A 86 9.47 3.49 11.63
CA ALA A 86 10.09 4.80 11.38
C ALA A 86 9.06 5.94 11.40
N ILE A 87 7.86 5.69 10.88
CA ILE A 87 6.77 6.67 10.91
C ILE A 87 6.28 6.90 12.34
N VAL A 88 6.02 5.82 13.09
CA VAL A 88 5.59 5.88 14.49
C VAL A 88 6.60 6.60 15.37
N ASN A 89 7.87 6.31 15.21
CA ASN A 89 8.96 6.92 15.99
C ASN A 89 9.34 8.32 15.49
N ARG A 90 8.64 8.86 14.49
CA ARG A 90 8.94 10.18 13.89
C ARG A 90 10.40 10.31 13.47
N SER A 91 10.96 9.22 12.94
CA SER A 91 12.36 9.20 12.48
C SER A 91 12.54 10.15 11.31
N ALA A 92 13.66 10.85 11.26
CA ALA A 92 14.06 11.59 10.07
C ALA A 92 14.36 10.59 8.95
N VAL A 93 13.74 10.79 7.79
CA VAL A 93 13.86 9.94 6.61
C VAL A 93 14.19 10.77 5.40
N LYS A 94 14.95 10.22 4.46
CA LYS A 94 15.39 10.94 3.27
C LYS A 94 14.42 10.71 2.11
N SER A 95 13.78 11.79 1.68
CA SER A 95 13.02 11.84 0.43
C SER A 95 13.97 12.00 -0.77
N SER A 96 13.63 11.43 -1.91
CA SER A 96 14.38 11.61 -3.17
C SER A 96 14.34 13.05 -3.70
N THR A 97 13.32 13.82 -3.35
CA THR A 97 13.07 15.16 -3.92
C THR A 97 13.15 16.31 -2.93
N ARG A 98 12.94 16.05 -1.62
CA ARG A 98 12.83 17.11 -0.59
C ARG A 98 13.92 17.09 0.49
N GLY A 99 14.79 16.07 0.50
CA GLY A 99 15.83 15.92 1.50
C GLY A 99 15.35 15.18 2.76
N GLU A 100 15.95 15.47 3.92
CA GLU A 100 15.57 14.85 5.19
C GLU A 100 14.29 15.51 5.74
N GLU A 101 13.33 14.68 6.15
CA GLU A 101 12.05 15.11 6.65
C GLU A 101 11.42 14.09 7.59
N ILE A 102 10.42 14.49 8.34
CA ILE A 102 9.55 13.60 9.13
C ILE A 102 8.27 13.41 8.33
N ALA A 103 7.99 12.16 7.91
CA ALA A 103 6.87 11.86 7.02
C ALA A 103 5.52 12.36 7.57
N LEU A 104 5.27 12.24 8.87
CA LEU A 104 4.04 12.74 9.50
C LEU A 104 3.90 14.26 9.38
N ASP A 105 5.00 15.02 9.48
CA ASP A 105 4.96 16.47 9.38
C ASP A 105 4.67 16.93 7.95
N VAL A 106 5.23 16.21 6.97
CA VAL A 106 4.94 16.45 5.55
C VAL A 106 3.45 16.20 5.26
N LEU A 107 2.90 15.09 5.74
CA LEU A 107 1.49 14.75 5.57
C LEU A 107 0.58 15.74 6.31
N ALA A 108 0.96 16.13 7.54
CA ALA A 108 0.23 17.14 8.32
C ALA A 108 0.17 18.50 7.60
N ALA A 109 1.25 18.90 6.96
CA ALA A 109 1.29 20.15 6.19
C ALA A 109 0.50 20.07 4.89
N ALA A 110 0.51 18.92 4.22
CA ALA A 110 -0.14 18.71 2.92
C ALA A 110 -1.65 18.46 3.03
N GLN A 111 -2.12 17.88 4.14
CA GLN A 111 -3.54 17.52 4.36
C GLN A 111 -4.20 16.85 3.15
N PRO A 112 -3.66 15.72 2.65
CA PRO A 112 -4.22 15.05 1.49
C PRO A 112 -5.63 14.52 1.78
N LYS A 113 -6.47 14.46 0.75
CA LYS A 113 -7.81 13.85 0.86
C LYS A 113 -7.79 12.34 0.64
N LYS A 114 -6.71 11.84 0.06
CA LYS A 114 -6.47 10.40 -0.20
C LYS A 114 -5.04 10.08 0.18
N LEU A 115 -4.86 9.06 1.02
CA LEU A 115 -3.53 8.57 1.39
C LEU A 115 -3.42 7.09 1.00
N TYR A 116 -2.51 6.77 0.09
CA TYR A 116 -2.18 5.41 -0.31
C TYR A 116 -0.94 4.94 0.42
N ILE A 117 -1.01 3.81 1.15
CA ILE A 117 0.09 3.29 1.96
C ILE A 117 0.56 1.96 1.40
N LEU A 118 1.85 1.85 1.09
CA LEU A 118 2.52 0.60 0.70
C LEU A 118 3.82 0.43 1.48
N LEU A 119 3.79 -0.35 2.56
CA LEU A 119 4.93 -0.64 3.42
C LEU A 119 4.96 -2.13 3.77
N GLY A 120 6.15 -2.70 3.98
CA GLY A 120 6.31 -4.07 4.48
C GLY A 120 7.55 -4.79 3.99
N THR A 121 7.99 -4.56 2.77
CA THR A 121 9.09 -5.31 2.14
C THR A 121 10.44 -5.16 2.85
N ASN A 122 10.62 -4.09 3.61
CA ASN A 122 11.86 -3.83 4.38
C ASN A 122 11.79 -4.33 5.82
N THR A 123 10.61 -4.54 6.37
CA THR A 123 10.41 -4.93 7.77
C THR A 123 10.20 -6.44 7.91
N LEU A 124 9.49 -7.05 6.95
CA LEU A 124 9.19 -8.48 6.94
C LEU A 124 10.37 -9.30 6.41
N THR A 125 11.52 -9.22 7.08
CA THR A 125 12.74 -9.91 6.62
C THR A 125 12.93 -11.31 7.23
N THR A 126 12.28 -11.59 8.36
CA THR A 126 12.37 -12.86 9.09
C THR A 126 10.99 -13.41 9.41
N LEU A 127 10.87 -14.71 9.69
CA LEU A 127 9.60 -15.35 10.03
C LEU A 127 8.90 -14.76 11.26
N GLY A 128 9.65 -14.25 12.24
CA GLY A 128 9.09 -13.66 13.46
C GLY A 128 8.78 -12.15 13.35
N ALA A 129 8.96 -11.54 12.19
CA ALA A 129 8.81 -10.07 12.05
C ALA A 129 7.35 -9.62 11.94
N ALA A 130 6.41 -10.51 11.61
CA ALA A 130 5.03 -10.16 11.29
C ALA A 130 4.30 -9.48 12.44
N ASP A 131 4.36 -10.02 13.66
CA ASP A 131 3.65 -9.47 14.82
C ASP A 131 4.12 -8.05 15.15
N ARG A 132 5.42 -7.84 15.14
CA ARG A 132 6.01 -6.50 15.36
C ARG A 132 5.62 -5.54 14.24
N PHE A 133 5.69 -5.97 13.01
CA PHE A 133 5.27 -5.18 11.85
C PHE A 133 3.81 -4.73 12.00
N LEU A 134 2.89 -5.66 12.28
CA LEU A 134 1.47 -5.37 12.43
C LEU A 134 1.18 -4.44 13.60
N ALA A 135 1.87 -4.62 14.73
CA ALA A 135 1.74 -3.74 15.87
C ALA A 135 2.13 -2.30 15.54
N TYR A 136 3.26 -2.09 14.83
CA TYR A 136 3.65 -0.76 14.37
C TYR A 136 2.74 -0.22 13.27
N TYR A 137 2.22 -1.11 12.41
CA TYR A 137 1.31 -0.69 11.35
C TYR A 137 0.00 -0.14 11.93
N GLY A 138 -0.59 -0.80 12.92
CA GLY A 138 -1.77 -0.30 13.63
C GLY A 138 -1.50 1.06 14.28
N GLN A 139 -0.40 1.19 15.05
CA GLN A 139 -0.02 2.48 15.66
C GLN A 139 0.18 3.58 14.61
N MET A 140 0.76 3.25 13.45
CA MET A 140 0.92 4.19 12.35
C MET A 140 -0.43 4.65 11.80
N LEU A 141 -1.39 3.74 11.62
CA LEU A 141 -2.74 4.10 11.17
C LEU A 141 -3.43 5.04 12.15
N ASP A 142 -3.34 4.77 13.46
CA ASP A 142 -3.87 5.64 14.51
C ASP A 142 -3.27 7.05 14.44
N LEU A 143 -1.93 7.15 14.30
CA LEU A 143 -1.25 8.44 14.18
C LEU A 143 -1.63 9.18 12.89
N LEU A 144 -1.76 8.47 11.79
CA LEU A 144 -2.19 9.05 10.51
C LEU A 144 -3.63 9.55 10.61
N ARG A 145 -4.54 8.80 11.24
CA ARG A 145 -5.92 9.21 11.47
C ARG A 145 -5.98 10.45 12.37
N GLN A 146 -5.20 10.49 13.46
CA GLN A 146 -5.09 11.67 14.32
C GLN A 146 -4.53 12.91 13.58
N THR A 147 -3.59 12.69 12.66
CA THR A 147 -2.92 13.77 11.92
C THR A 147 -3.79 14.34 10.80
N LEU A 148 -4.51 13.48 10.08
CA LEU A 148 -5.22 13.83 8.84
C LEU A 148 -6.75 13.98 9.04
N GLY A 149 -7.27 13.50 10.18
CA GLY A 149 -8.71 13.52 10.47
C GLY A 149 -9.54 12.58 9.59
N ASP A 150 -10.85 12.64 9.75
CA ASP A 150 -11.80 11.74 9.09
C ASP A 150 -12.04 12.10 7.61
N ASP A 151 -11.68 13.30 7.20
CA ASP A 151 -11.82 13.79 5.82
C ASP A 151 -10.83 13.13 4.84
N CYS A 152 -9.76 12.50 5.35
CA CYS A 152 -8.79 11.79 4.55
C CYS A 152 -9.16 10.31 4.43
N VAL A 153 -9.32 9.83 3.21
CA VAL A 153 -9.50 8.39 2.95
C VAL A 153 -8.13 7.71 2.93
N ILE A 154 -7.91 6.77 3.85
CA ILE A 154 -6.66 6.01 3.91
C ILE A 154 -6.87 4.66 3.20
N TYR A 155 -6.05 4.42 2.16
CA TYR A 155 -6.03 3.19 1.39
C TYR A 155 -4.80 2.37 1.79
N VAL A 156 -5.05 1.25 2.47
CA VAL A 156 -4.02 0.27 2.81
C VAL A 156 -3.84 -0.68 1.62
N GLN A 157 -2.67 -0.66 1.01
CA GLN A 157 -2.36 -1.53 -0.12
C GLN A 157 -1.79 -2.86 0.37
N SER A 158 -2.18 -3.95 -0.27
CA SER A 158 -1.58 -5.26 -0.02
C SER A 158 -0.11 -5.26 -0.41
N ILE A 159 0.73 -5.88 0.42
CA ILE A 159 2.14 -6.08 0.11
C ILE A 159 2.24 -7.05 -1.07
N PRO A 160 2.91 -6.66 -2.18
CA PRO A 160 2.98 -7.50 -3.37
C PRO A 160 3.84 -8.74 -3.13
N PRO A 161 3.58 -9.83 -3.86
CA PRO A 161 4.42 -11.02 -3.79
C PRO A 161 5.83 -10.71 -4.31
N VAL A 162 6.81 -11.39 -3.75
CA VAL A 162 8.20 -11.29 -4.18
C VAL A 162 8.61 -12.52 -5.00
N ARG A 163 9.72 -12.40 -5.73
CA ARG A 163 10.32 -13.54 -6.45
C ARG A 163 10.75 -14.63 -5.46
N PRO A 164 10.69 -15.92 -5.83
CA PRO A 164 11.09 -17.02 -4.94
C PRO A 164 12.47 -16.83 -4.30
N ALA A 165 13.48 -16.41 -5.07
CA ALA A 165 14.83 -16.16 -4.56
C ALA A 165 14.84 -15.07 -3.46
N ALA A 166 14.01 -14.03 -3.57
CA ALA A 166 13.92 -13.01 -2.52
C ALA A 166 13.23 -13.53 -1.25
N ALA A 167 12.29 -14.47 -1.38
CA ALA A 167 11.66 -15.14 -0.24
C ALA A 167 12.62 -16.13 0.45
N GLU A 168 13.54 -16.76 -0.29
CA GLU A 168 14.61 -17.58 0.29
C GLU A 168 15.59 -16.76 1.12
N GLU A 169 15.97 -15.57 0.64
CA GLU A 169 16.83 -14.64 1.35
C GLU A 169 16.13 -13.96 2.55
N LYS A 170 14.83 -13.72 2.43
CA LYS A 170 14.00 -13.03 3.43
C LYS A 170 12.74 -13.85 3.69
N PRO A 171 12.80 -14.86 4.58
CA PRO A 171 11.68 -15.78 4.81
C PRO A 171 10.37 -15.13 5.27
N GLY A 172 10.44 -13.95 5.87
CA GLY A 172 9.24 -13.15 6.22
C GLY A 172 8.47 -12.63 5.00
N LEU A 173 9.05 -12.71 3.79
CA LEU A 173 8.39 -12.37 2.53
C LEU A 173 7.88 -13.61 1.79
N ALA A 174 7.89 -14.78 2.41
CA ALA A 174 7.30 -15.98 1.82
C ALA A 174 5.79 -15.77 1.57
N SER A 175 5.27 -16.42 0.51
CA SER A 175 3.90 -16.15 0.04
C SER A 175 2.82 -16.43 1.06
N ASP A 176 3.03 -17.41 1.94
CA ASP A 176 2.14 -17.78 3.03
C ASP A 176 2.16 -16.70 4.14
N VAL A 177 3.33 -16.21 4.51
CA VAL A 177 3.49 -15.13 5.50
C VAL A 177 2.87 -13.85 4.97
N LEU A 178 3.18 -13.45 3.73
CA LEU A 178 2.59 -12.24 3.12
C LEU A 178 1.07 -12.32 3.03
N ARG A 179 0.52 -13.49 2.73
CA ARG A 179 -0.93 -13.69 2.70
C ARG A 179 -1.54 -13.44 4.08
N SER A 180 -0.98 -14.04 5.12
CA SER A 180 -1.46 -13.84 6.49
C SER A 180 -1.35 -12.38 6.94
N VAL A 181 -0.25 -11.71 6.62
CA VAL A 181 -0.06 -10.29 6.92
C VAL A 181 -1.08 -9.44 6.16
N ASN A 182 -1.28 -9.67 4.86
CA ASN A 182 -2.24 -8.93 4.06
C ASN A 182 -3.69 -9.12 4.54
N GLU A 183 -4.05 -10.30 5.05
CA GLU A 183 -5.35 -10.52 5.70
C GLU A 183 -5.53 -9.61 6.92
N GLN A 184 -4.51 -9.50 7.75
CA GLN A 184 -4.57 -8.66 8.95
C GLN A 184 -4.56 -7.17 8.59
N LEU A 185 -3.82 -6.76 7.56
CA LEU A 185 -3.87 -5.39 7.04
C LEU A 185 -5.27 -5.03 6.52
N ALA A 186 -5.92 -5.96 5.82
CA ALA A 186 -7.28 -5.74 5.34
C ALA A 186 -8.28 -5.65 6.51
N GLN A 187 -8.10 -6.42 7.59
CA GLN A 187 -8.92 -6.29 8.79
C GLN A 187 -8.72 -4.93 9.46
N MET A 188 -7.47 -4.45 9.61
CA MET A 188 -7.19 -3.11 10.14
C MET A 188 -7.80 -1.98 9.30
N ALA A 189 -7.92 -2.19 8.00
CA ALA A 189 -8.54 -1.21 7.10
C ALA A 189 -10.08 -1.23 7.16
N ALA A 190 -10.68 -2.30 7.74
CA ALA A 190 -12.12 -2.45 7.91
C ALA A 190 -12.64 -1.81 9.21
N ASP A 191 -11.80 -1.82 10.24
CA ASP A 191 -12.08 -1.29 11.58
C ASP A 191 -11.91 0.24 11.61
#